data_66a7da6073caf4ff4e3cd431d4280c4b
#
_entry.id   66a7da6073caf4ff4e3cd431d4280c4b
#
_cell.length_a   1.000
_cell.length_b   1.000
_cell.length_c   1.000
_cell.angle_alpha   90.00
_cell.angle_beta   90.00
_cell.angle_gamma   90.00
#
_symmetry.space_group_name_H-M   'P 1'
#
loop_
_entity.id
_entity.type
_entity.pdbx_description
1 polymer ?
#
loop_
_entity_poly.entity_id
_entity_poly.type
_entity_poly.pdbx_seq_one_letter_code
_entity_poly.pdbx_strand_id
1 'polypeptide(L)'
;MLETQESFGGTWLTHRYPGIRSDSDLYTFGYRFKPWTSAPIATAAEILKYMGEVIEENDLSPHIRYRHHISSAGWSSADNLWTIEA
;
A
#
# COMPACT_ATOMS: atom_id res chain seq x y z
N MET A 1 -3.39 1.98 10.11
CA MET A 1 -2.48 1.18 9.27
C MET A 1 -1.06 1.33 9.77
N LEU A 2 -0.30 0.25 9.74
CA LEU A 2 1.09 0.24 10.18
C LEU A 2 1.99 0.00 8.97
N GLU A 3 3.07 0.79 8.86
CA GLU A 3 4.04 0.69 7.79
C GLU A 3 5.45 0.73 8.37
N THR A 4 6.29 -0.22 7.97
CA THR A 4 7.69 -0.32 8.46
C THR A 4 8.55 0.83 7.92
N GLN A 5 8.38 1.17 6.66
CA GLN A 5 9.18 2.17 5.98
C GLN A 5 8.80 3.60 6.37
N GLU A 6 9.55 4.57 5.87
CA GLU A 6 9.31 5.99 6.14
C GLU A 6 8.18 6.58 5.30
N SER A 7 7.71 5.85 4.28
CA SER A 7 6.66 6.29 3.37
C SER A 7 5.86 5.09 2.88
N PHE A 8 4.75 5.37 2.20
CA PHE A 8 3.93 4.33 1.58
C PHE A 8 4.58 3.78 0.32
N GLY A 9 4.07 2.67 -0.17
CA GLY A 9 4.44 2.11 -1.48
C GLY A 9 4.97 0.68 -1.48
N GLY A 10 5.46 0.19 -0.34
CA GLY A 10 5.93 -1.19 -0.22
C GLY A 10 6.93 -1.58 -1.29
N THR A 11 6.60 -2.57 -2.10
CA THR A 11 7.43 -3.04 -3.22
C THR A 11 7.86 -1.92 -4.16
N TRP A 12 6.96 -1.00 -4.47
CA TRP A 12 7.20 0.08 -5.43
C TRP A 12 8.05 1.21 -4.86
N LEU A 13 8.11 1.34 -3.56
CA LEU A 13 9.03 2.24 -2.87
C LEU A 13 10.43 1.62 -2.76
N THR A 14 10.51 0.34 -2.40
CA THR A 14 11.75 -0.37 -2.10
C THR A 14 12.55 -0.72 -3.34
N HIS A 15 11.89 -1.19 -4.40
CA HIS A 15 12.56 -1.62 -5.65
C HIS A 15 12.68 -0.44 -6.62
N ARG A 16 13.92 0.05 -6.80
CA ARG A 16 14.18 1.27 -7.59
C ARG A 16 15.22 1.05 -8.69
N TYR A 17 15.05 0.00 -9.47
CA TYR A 17 15.90 -0.20 -10.64
C TYR A 17 15.21 0.33 -11.90
N PRO A 18 15.99 0.66 -12.97
CA PRO A 18 15.42 1.19 -14.21
C PRO A 18 14.44 0.21 -14.85
N GLY A 19 13.28 0.72 -15.26
CA GLY A 19 12.27 -0.08 -15.95
C GLY A 19 11.37 -0.91 -15.06
N ILE A 20 11.45 -0.77 -13.72
CA ILE A 20 10.54 -1.49 -12.83
C ILE A 20 9.09 -1.14 -13.10
N ARG A 21 8.25 -2.15 -13.27
CA ARG A 21 6.83 -2.01 -13.59
C ARG A 21 6.04 -3.22 -13.10
N SER A 22 4.71 -3.10 -13.12
CA SER A 22 3.84 -4.23 -12.80
C SER A 22 3.95 -5.31 -13.90
N ASP A 23 3.74 -6.56 -13.50
CA ASP A 23 3.68 -7.71 -14.43
C ASP A 23 2.23 -8.13 -14.71
N SER A 24 1.26 -7.52 -14.04
CA SER A 24 -0.16 -7.76 -14.21
C SER A 24 -0.89 -6.45 -14.50
N ASP A 25 -2.04 -6.51 -15.17
CA ASP A 25 -2.80 -5.31 -15.51
C ASP A 25 -3.44 -4.67 -14.28
N LEU A 26 -3.41 -3.33 -14.22
CA LEU A 26 -3.93 -2.58 -13.09
C LEU A 26 -5.44 -2.32 -13.18
N TYR A 27 -6.09 -2.62 -14.30
CA TYR A 27 -7.55 -2.56 -14.37
C TYR A 27 -8.16 -3.60 -13.42
N THR A 28 -7.52 -4.75 -13.29
CA THR A 28 -7.93 -5.81 -12.37
C THR A 28 -7.46 -5.55 -10.94
N PHE A 29 -6.22 -5.06 -10.76
CA PHE A 29 -5.59 -4.90 -9.45
C PHE A 29 -5.75 -3.51 -8.85
N GLY A 30 -6.39 -2.58 -9.54
CA GLY A 30 -6.72 -1.27 -8.98
C GLY A 30 -7.83 -1.35 -7.92
N TYR A 31 -7.93 -0.31 -7.10
CA TYR A 31 -9.00 -0.24 -6.11
C TYR A 31 -10.35 -0.01 -6.77
N ARG A 32 -11.39 -0.65 -6.25
CA ARG A 32 -12.73 -0.54 -6.79
C ARG A 32 -13.28 0.89 -6.73
N PHE A 33 -12.95 1.61 -5.66
CA PHE A 33 -13.40 2.99 -5.43
C PHE A 33 -12.56 4.03 -6.20
N LYS A 34 -11.43 3.61 -6.78
CA LYS A 34 -10.59 4.45 -7.65
C LYS A 34 -10.05 3.59 -8.79
N PRO A 35 -10.82 3.46 -9.89
CA PRO A 35 -10.40 2.66 -11.03
C PRO A 35 -9.11 3.20 -11.66
N TRP A 36 -8.26 2.28 -12.11
CA TRP A 36 -7.07 2.62 -12.88
C TRP A 36 -7.48 3.01 -14.32
N THR A 37 -7.01 4.17 -14.78
CA THR A 37 -7.42 4.74 -16.08
C THR A 37 -6.26 4.91 -17.06
N SER A 38 -5.04 4.57 -16.66
CA SER A 38 -3.86 4.64 -17.53
C SER A 38 -3.60 3.31 -18.25
N ALA A 39 -2.39 3.14 -18.81
CA ALA A 39 -2.01 1.90 -19.47
C ALA A 39 -2.10 0.70 -18.50
N PRO A 40 -2.43 -0.51 -19.00
CA PRO A 40 -2.63 -1.67 -18.11
C PRO A 40 -1.39 -2.07 -17.32
N ILE A 41 -0.21 -1.94 -17.89
CA ILE A 41 1.06 -2.19 -17.19
C ILE A 41 1.67 -0.84 -16.80
N ALA A 42 1.87 -0.63 -15.51
CA ALA A 42 2.34 0.64 -14.98
C ALA A 42 3.75 0.55 -14.42
N THR A 43 4.49 1.66 -14.53
CA THR A 43 5.80 1.80 -13.89
C THR A 43 5.64 2.01 -12.38
N ALA A 44 6.70 1.79 -11.60
CA ALA A 44 6.69 2.04 -10.17
C ALA A 44 6.28 3.48 -9.84
N ALA A 45 6.79 4.46 -10.59
CA ALA A 45 6.45 5.87 -10.38
C ALA A 45 4.95 6.14 -10.57
N GLU A 46 4.34 5.55 -11.58
CA GLU A 46 2.91 5.68 -11.84
C GLU A 46 2.07 5.03 -10.73
N ILE A 47 2.50 3.87 -10.23
CA ILE A 47 1.83 3.18 -9.14
C ILE A 47 1.92 3.99 -7.84
N LEU A 48 3.09 4.53 -7.51
CA LEU A 48 3.26 5.37 -6.34
C LEU A 48 2.41 6.64 -6.42
N LYS A 49 2.31 7.25 -7.58
CA LYS A 49 1.43 8.40 -7.80
C LYS A 49 -0.02 8.04 -7.56
N TYR A 50 -0.47 6.91 -8.08
CA TYR A 50 -1.83 6.41 -7.89
C TYR A 50 -2.13 6.17 -6.41
N MET A 51 -1.22 5.50 -5.68
CA MET A 51 -1.38 5.26 -4.24
C MET A 51 -1.44 6.57 -3.45
N GLY A 52 -0.61 7.54 -3.82
CA GLY A 52 -0.63 8.87 -3.20
C GLY A 52 -1.95 9.58 -3.42
N GLU A 53 -2.53 9.48 -4.60
CA GLU A 53 -3.84 10.04 -4.88
C GLU A 53 -4.94 9.38 -4.06
N VAL A 54 -4.90 8.05 -3.90
CA VAL A 54 -5.85 7.32 -3.05
C VAL A 54 -5.77 7.81 -1.60
N ILE A 55 -4.57 7.96 -1.06
CA ILE A 55 -4.35 8.42 0.31
C ILE A 55 -4.90 9.84 0.49
N GLU A 56 -4.62 10.74 -0.45
CA GLU A 56 -5.06 12.13 -0.38
C GLU A 56 -6.57 12.26 -0.53
N GLU A 57 -7.16 11.61 -1.54
CA GLU A 57 -8.60 11.70 -1.82
C GLU A 57 -9.47 11.12 -0.71
N ASN A 58 -8.94 10.17 0.08
CA ASN A 58 -9.69 9.50 1.14
C ASN A 58 -9.20 9.88 2.55
N ASP A 59 -8.36 10.89 2.68
CA ASP A 59 -7.82 11.37 3.96
C ASP A 59 -7.23 10.25 4.82
N LEU A 60 -6.45 9.37 4.22
CA LEU A 60 -5.86 8.22 4.91
C LEU A 60 -4.56 8.55 5.65
N SER A 61 -3.92 9.66 5.32
CA SER A 61 -2.63 10.02 5.89
C SER A 61 -2.60 10.01 7.42
N PRO A 62 -3.62 10.56 8.14
CA PRO A 62 -3.63 10.50 9.60
C PRO A 62 -3.79 9.09 10.17
N HIS A 63 -4.22 8.13 9.35
CA HIS A 63 -4.47 6.75 9.76
C HIS A 63 -3.31 5.81 9.44
N ILE A 64 -2.20 6.32 8.89
CA ILE A 64 -1.01 5.53 8.57
C ILE A 64 0.08 5.87 9.58
N ARG A 65 0.63 4.83 10.23
CA ARG A 65 1.76 4.96 11.14
C ARG A 65 2.99 4.39 10.46
N TYR A 66 3.88 5.25 10.04
CA TYR A 66 5.14 4.87 9.43
C TYR A 66 6.17 4.44 10.48
N ARG A 67 7.21 3.73 10.04
CA ARG A 67 8.31 3.24 10.88
C ARG A 67 7.83 2.31 11.99
N HIS A 68 6.75 1.57 11.75
CA HIS A 68 6.21 0.58 12.68
C HIS A 68 6.39 -0.82 12.09
N HIS A 69 7.42 -1.53 12.55
CA HIS A 69 7.66 -2.92 12.15
C HIS A 69 6.80 -3.84 13.03
N ILE A 70 5.94 -4.63 12.40
CA ILE A 70 5.11 -5.60 13.11
C ILE A 70 5.98 -6.79 13.50
N SER A 71 6.16 -7.02 14.81
CA SER A 71 6.91 -8.16 15.33
C SER A 71 6.05 -9.37 15.57
N SER A 72 4.78 -9.16 15.95
CA SER A 72 3.82 -10.26 16.11
C SER A 72 2.39 -9.80 15.87
N ALA A 73 1.52 -10.75 15.51
CA ALA A 73 0.08 -10.53 15.39
C ALA A 73 -0.63 -11.80 15.85
N GLY A 74 -1.48 -11.67 16.85
CA GLY A 74 -2.20 -12.79 17.45
C GLY A 74 -3.70 -12.58 17.48
N TRP A 75 -4.47 -13.62 17.14
CA TRP A 75 -5.92 -13.59 17.19
C TRP A 75 -6.44 -14.18 18.50
N SER A 76 -7.41 -13.51 19.12
CA SER A 76 -8.12 -14.04 20.27
C SER A 76 -9.59 -14.27 19.92
N SER A 77 -10.01 -15.53 19.89
CA SER A 77 -11.41 -15.87 19.63
C SER A 77 -12.33 -15.54 20.80
N ALA A 78 -11.79 -15.49 22.01
CA ALA A 78 -12.55 -15.10 23.20
C ALA A 78 -12.96 -13.64 23.18
N ASP A 79 -12.05 -12.77 22.71
CA ASP A 79 -12.25 -11.33 22.66
C ASP A 79 -12.66 -10.82 21.28
N ASN A 80 -12.59 -11.65 20.23
CA ASN A 80 -12.78 -11.30 18.83
C ASN A 80 -11.86 -10.15 18.40
N LEU A 81 -10.60 -10.17 18.85
CA LEU A 81 -9.65 -9.11 18.60
C LEU A 81 -8.30 -9.65 18.14
N TRP A 82 -7.65 -8.88 17.27
CA TRP A 82 -6.24 -9.06 16.96
C TRP A 82 -5.38 -8.23 17.91
N THR A 83 -4.30 -8.83 18.41
CA THR A 83 -3.27 -8.12 19.14
C THR A 83 -2.05 -8.01 18.25
N ILE A 84 -1.59 -6.78 18.00
CA ILE A 84 -0.45 -6.51 17.12
C ILE A 84 0.63 -5.81 17.93
N GLU A 85 1.84 -6.39 17.88
CA GLU A 85 3.03 -5.79 18.47
C GLU A 85 3.91 -5.20 17.39
N ALA A 86 4.31 -3.97 17.57
CA ALA A 86 5.09 -3.23 16.60
C ALA A 86 6.37 -2.62 17.22
#